data_515057ba6b6f2cab8142e7495ea51dc4
#
_entry.id   515057ba6b6f2cab8142e7495ea51dc4
#
_cell.length_a   1.000
_cell.length_b   1.000
_cell.length_c   1.000
_cell.angle_alpha   90.00
_cell.angle_beta   90.00
_cell.angle_gamma   90.00
#
_symmetry.space_group_name_H-M   'P 1'
#
loop_
_entity.id
_entity.type
_entity.pdbx_description
1 polymer ?
#
loop_
_entity_poly.entity_id
_entity_poly.type
_entity_poly.pdbx_seq_one_letter_code
_entity_poly.pdbx_strand_id
1 'polypeptide(L)'
;MAKTSYWADDYVEKSIPVEDAIKMIRPGQRVFIGSSCGEPQYLVRTLAEVSSIYTDLEIVRLLSLERTPLGLITDKTKKQAINIRSFYLGSGKVTGLAKNKRFITPMNLSAIPRLFRSRQMPIHVAMIQVTPPDDFGAMSLGVSVDVTLAAVLSADLVIAQVNPKMPRVLGQSFIHVDDVDIIVEHEEDLLATEPLPEIEAANTIGRLIARLIDDGSTIQIGLGATSKATML
;
A
#
# COMPACT_ATOMS: atom_id res chain seq x y z
N MET A 1 36.46 1.20 2.34
CA MET A 1 36.04 2.52 1.85
C MET A 1 34.59 2.38 1.43
N ALA A 2 33.64 3.00 2.12
CA ALA A 2 32.27 3.06 1.69
C ALA A 2 32.25 3.85 0.36
N LYS A 3 31.76 3.25 -0.72
CA LYS A 3 31.38 4.01 -1.91
C LYS A 3 30.26 4.94 -1.47
N THR A 4 30.51 6.22 -1.37
CA THR A 4 29.46 7.24 -1.40
C THR A 4 28.98 7.29 -2.83
N SER A 5 28.10 6.38 -3.20
CA SER A 5 27.37 6.42 -4.45
C SER A 5 26.41 7.62 -4.39
N TYR A 6 26.34 8.38 -5.46
CA TYR A 6 25.36 9.47 -5.55
C TYR A 6 24.00 8.83 -5.78
N TRP A 7 22.98 9.21 -5.02
CA TRP A 7 21.67 8.57 -5.04
C TRP A 7 21.05 8.45 -6.46
N ALA A 8 21.37 9.40 -7.37
CA ALA A 8 20.84 9.36 -8.73
C ALA A 8 21.46 8.22 -9.57
N ASP A 9 22.73 7.87 -9.31
CA ASP A 9 23.36 6.72 -9.98
C ASP A 9 22.72 5.43 -9.48
N ASP A 10 22.47 5.33 -8.18
CA ASP A 10 21.75 4.21 -7.56
C ASP A 10 20.32 4.08 -8.07
N TYR A 11 19.62 5.22 -8.25
CA TYR A 11 18.27 5.23 -8.83
C TYR A 11 18.25 4.61 -10.22
N VAL A 12 19.20 4.98 -11.08
CA VAL A 12 19.31 4.43 -12.44
C VAL A 12 19.64 2.94 -12.40
N GLU A 13 20.58 2.53 -11.54
CA GLU A 13 20.99 1.13 -11.41
C GLU A 13 19.85 0.24 -10.91
N LYS A 14 19.02 0.74 -9.97
CA LYS A 14 17.87 0.04 -9.40
C LYS A 14 16.63 0.03 -10.32
N SER A 15 16.61 0.87 -11.36
CA SER A 15 15.47 0.97 -12.29
C SER A 15 15.50 -0.18 -13.30
N ILE A 16 14.48 -1.05 -13.21
CA ILE A 16 14.36 -2.23 -14.09
C ILE A 16 12.92 -2.41 -14.59
N PRO A 17 12.72 -3.21 -15.67
CA PRO A 17 11.39 -3.57 -16.14
C PRO A 17 10.56 -4.29 -15.06
N VAL A 18 9.25 -4.09 -15.06
CA VAL A 18 8.32 -4.66 -14.07
C VAL A 18 8.35 -6.18 -14.04
N GLU A 19 8.50 -6.82 -15.20
CA GLU A 19 8.56 -8.27 -15.32
C GLU A 19 9.78 -8.85 -14.59
N ASP A 20 10.89 -8.15 -14.60
CA ASP A 20 12.11 -8.58 -13.92
C ASP A 20 12.01 -8.29 -12.41
N ALA A 21 11.40 -7.17 -12.03
CA ALA A 21 11.09 -6.86 -10.64
C ALA A 21 10.23 -7.96 -10.00
N ILE A 22 9.17 -8.38 -10.68
CA ILE A 22 8.25 -9.40 -10.16
C ILE A 22 8.91 -10.78 -10.07
N LYS A 23 9.83 -11.13 -10.97
CA LYS A 23 10.60 -12.39 -10.90
C LYS A 23 11.49 -12.50 -9.66
N MET A 24 11.81 -11.38 -9.00
CA MET A 24 12.58 -11.40 -7.74
C MET A 24 11.78 -11.97 -6.56
N ILE A 25 10.45 -11.99 -6.66
CA ILE A 25 9.57 -12.60 -5.66
C ILE A 25 9.69 -14.12 -5.75
N ARG A 26 9.87 -14.79 -4.61
CA ARG A 26 10.07 -16.24 -4.55
C ARG A 26 8.87 -16.94 -3.93
N PRO A 27 8.62 -18.22 -4.28
CA PRO A 27 7.61 -19.04 -3.59
C PRO A 27 7.82 -19.06 -2.08
N GLY A 28 6.74 -19.14 -1.32
CA GLY A 28 6.77 -19.16 0.15
C GLY A 28 6.99 -17.79 0.81
N GLN A 29 7.19 -16.73 0.03
CA GLN A 29 7.40 -15.39 0.57
C GLN A 29 6.09 -14.71 0.99
N ARG A 30 6.23 -13.77 1.92
CA ARG A 30 5.17 -12.85 2.32
C ARG A 30 5.41 -11.51 1.66
N VAL A 31 4.45 -11.07 0.84
CA VAL A 31 4.48 -9.83 0.08
C VAL A 31 3.51 -8.85 0.68
N PHE A 32 4.00 -7.74 1.21
CA PHE A 32 3.17 -6.59 1.58
C PHE A 32 2.86 -5.77 0.33
N ILE A 33 1.60 -5.36 0.19
CA ILE A 33 1.16 -4.45 -0.87
C ILE A 33 0.68 -3.15 -0.22
N GLY A 34 1.19 -2.02 -0.71
CA GLY A 34 0.78 -0.68 -0.33
C GLY A 34 -0.74 -0.54 -0.38
N SER A 35 -1.31 0.26 0.51
CA SER A 35 -2.73 0.21 0.81
C SER A 35 -3.56 1.26 0.08
N SER A 36 -4.86 0.99 -0.03
CA SER A 36 -5.90 1.93 -0.48
C SER A 36 -5.59 2.57 -1.83
N CYS A 37 -5.66 3.91 -1.92
CA CYS A 37 -5.38 4.65 -3.16
C CYS A 37 -3.89 4.67 -3.54
N GLY A 38 -3.00 4.32 -2.61
CA GLY A 38 -1.56 4.18 -2.85
C GLY A 38 -1.12 2.76 -3.24
N GLU A 39 -2.05 1.84 -3.52
CA GLU A 39 -1.73 0.50 -4.02
C GLU A 39 -0.99 0.60 -5.36
N PRO A 40 0.19 -0.06 -5.53
CA PRO A 40 0.99 0.01 -6.75
C PRO A 40 0.36 -0.86 -7.85
N GLN A 41 -0.57 -0.29 -8.60
CA GLN A 41 -1.44 -1.02 -9.52
C GLN A 41 -0.69 -1.76 -10.63
N TYR A 42 0.37 -1.16 -11.16
CA TYR A 42 1.15 -1.78 -12.22
C TYR A 42 1.88 -3.03 -11.72
N LEU A 43 2.52 -2.94 -10.55
CA LEU A 43 3.15 -4.11 -9.91
C LEU A 43 2.12 -5.20 -9.58
N VAL A 44 0.96 -4.81 -9.08
CA VAL A 44 -0.11 -5.75 -8.69
C VAL A 44 -0.70 -6.45 -9.90
N ARG A 45 -0.94 -5.75 -11.02
CA ARG A 45 -1.42 -6.35 -12.27
C ARG A 45 -0.43 -7.35 -12.83
N THR A 46 0.86 -6.98 -12.89
CA THR A 46 1.91 -7.87 -13.40
C THR A 46 2.09 -9.10 -12.51
N LEU A 47 2.05 -8.93 -11.17
CA LEU A 47 2.05 -10.07 -10.25
C LEU A 47 0.86 -10.98 -10.50
N ALA A 48 -0.31 -10.41 -10.78
CA ALA A 48 -1.52 -11.16 -11.11
C ALA A 48 -1.38 -12.01 -12.38
N GLU A 49 -0.79 -11.45 -13.43
CA GLU A 49 -0.59 -12.12 -14.72
C GLU A 49 0.34 -13.32 -14.61
N VAL A 50 1.41 -13.21 -13.83
CA VAL A 50 2.40 -14.29 -13.64
C VAL A 50 2.12 -15.16 -12.41
N SER A 51 0.98 -14.97 -11.74
CA SER A 51 0.62 -15.66 -10.50
C SER A 51 0.66 -17.19 -10.60
N SER A 52 0.55 -17.74 -11.81
CA SER A 52 0.59 -19.18 -12.05
C SER A 52 1.92 -19.85 -11.73
N ILE A 53 3.00 -19.08 -11.64
CA ILE A 53 4.33 -19.60 -11.30
C ILE A 53 4.61 -19.66 -9.80
N TYR A 54 3.81 -18.97 -8.99
CA TYR A 54 4.01 -18.91 -7.53
C TYR A 54 3.25 -20.00 -6.81
N THR A 55 3.91 -20.63 -5.87
CA THR A 55 3.32 -21.56 -4.92
C THR A 55 3.50 -21.00 -3.51
N ASP A 56 2.45 -21.07 -2.69
CA ASP A 56 2.49 -20.69 -1.27
C ASP A 56 2.92 -19.23 -1.01
N LEU A 57 2.43 -18.30 -1.83
CA LEU A 57 2.65 -16.85 -1.62
C LEU A 57 1.63 -16.31 -0.63
N GLU A 58 2.03 -15.56 0.37
CA GLU A 58 1.13 -14.83 1.26
C GLU A 58 1.15 -13.33 0.94
N ILE A 59 0.03 -12.80 0.45
CA ILE A 59 -0.17 -11.36 0.27
C ILE A 59 -0.65 -10.77 1.59
N VAL A 60 0.06 -9.77 2.10
CA VAL A 60 -0.31 -8.99 3.30
C VAL A 60 -0.74 -7.60 2.88
N ARG A 61 -1.91 -7.16 3.35
CA ARG A 61 -2.42 -5.83 3.05
C ARG A 61 -3.24 -5.25 4.21
N LEU A 62 -3.22 -3.94 4.35
CA LEU A 62 -4.09 -3.25 5.30
C LEU A 62 -5.49 -3.11 4.72
N LEU A 63 -5.64 -2.32 3.68
CA LEU A 63 -6.87 -2.05 2.95
C LEU A 63 -6.58 -2.09 1.45
N SER A 64 -7.40 -2.77 0.68
CA SER A 64 -7.33 -2.75 -0.78
C SER A 64 -8.68 -2.37 -1.35
N LEU A 65 -8.69 -1.60 -2.42
CA LEU A 65 -9.89 -1.27 -3.18
C LEU A 65 -10.29 -2.41 -4.15
N GLU A 66 -9.50 -3.48 -4.19
CA GLU A 66 -9.75 -4.71 -4.97
C GLU A 66 -10.00 -4.47 -6.48
N ARG A 67 -9.35 -3.47 -7.04
CA ARG A 67 -9.45 -3.17 -8.49
C ARG A 67 -8.80 -4.28 -9.32
N THR A 68 -7.67 -4.82 -8.85
CA THR A 68 -7.09 -6.03 -9.42
C THR A 68 -7.48 -7.22 -8.54
N PRO A 69 -8.29 -8.16 -9.06
CA PRO A 69 -8.79 -9.26 -8.25
C PRO A 69 -7.73 -10.33 -8.02
N LEU A 70 -6.72 -10.05 -7.20
CA LEU A 70 -5.74 -11.07 -6.76
C LEU A 70 -6.46 -12.30 -6.18
N GLY A 71 -7.64 -12.10 -5.59
CA GLY A 71 -8.47 -13.18 -5.09
C GLY A 71 -9.07 -14.08 -6.18
N LEU A 72 -9.34 -13.59 -7.39
CA LEU A 72 -9.89 -14.40 -8.48
C LEU A 72 -8.82 -15.27 -9.15
N ILE A 73 -7.56 -14.91 -9.01
CA ILE A 73 -6.44 -15.68 -9.55
C ILE A 73 -6.26 -16.99 -8.77
N THR A 74 -6.56 -16.95 -7.48
CA THR A 74 -6.49 -18.14 -6.61
C THR A 74 -7.52 -19.21 -6.97
N ASP A 75 -8.59 -18.85 -7.70
CA ASP A 75 -9.69 -19.79 -8.03
C ASP A 75 -9.44 -20.55 -9.33
N LYS A 76 -8.65 -19.99 -10.26
CA LYS A 76 -8.42 -20.59 -11.59
C LYS A 76 -7.41 -21.74 -11.59
N THR A 77 -6.60 -21.87 -10.55
CA THR A 77 -5.56 -22.90 -10.47
C THR A 77 -5.69 -23.69 -9.18
N LYS A 78 -6.32 -24.85 -9.27
CA LYS A 78 -6.55 -25.79 -8.14
C LYS A 78 -5.27 -26.25 -7.40
N LYS A 79 -4.08 -25.85 -7.85
CA LYS A 79 -2.79 -26.29 -7.32
C LYS A 79 -1.95 -25.16 -6.68
N GLN A 80 -2.38 -23.91 -6.75
CA GLN A 80 -1.54 -22.78 -6.31
C GLN A 80 -2.22 -22.02 -5.17
N ALA A 81 -1.52 -21.93 -4.06
CA ALA A 81 -2.00 -21.24 -2.88
C ALA A 81 -1.40 -19.84 -2.81
N ILE A 82 -2.07 -18.85 -3.41
CA ILE A 82 -1.87 -17.46 -2.99
C ILE A 82 -2.84 -17.22 -1.84
N ASN A 83 -2.32 -16.99 -0.66
CA ASN A 83 -3.08 -16.66 0.53
C ASN A 83 -3.15 -15.15 0.68
N ILE A 84 -4.29 -14.61 1.08
CA ILE A 84 -4.43 -13.17 1.33
C ILE A 84 -4.73 -12.96 2.81
N ARG A 85 -3.85 -12.21 3.47
CA ARG A 85 -4.02 -11.77 4.85
C ARG A 85 -4.34 -10.28 4.86
N SER A 86 -5.46 -9.91 5.44
CA SER A 86 -5.89 -8.52 5.59
C SER A 86 -6.03 -8.18 7.06
N PHE A 87 -5.62 -6.95 7.43
CA PHE A 87 -5.86 -6.40 8.77
C PHE A 87 -7.21 -5.71 8.85
N TYR A 88 -7.71 -5.23 7.72
CA TYR A 88 -8.99 -4.55 7.63
C TYR A 88 -9.81 -5.09 6.47
N LEU A 89 -11.11 -5.30 6.69
CA LEU A 89 -11.98 -5.89 5.68
C LEU A 89 -12.47 -4.90 4.62
N GLY A 90 -12.44 -3.62 4.92
CA GLY A 90 -13.00 -2.61 4.02
C GLY A 90 -14.50 -2.82 3.73
N SER A 91 -15.10 -1.86 3.06
CA SER A 91 -16.48 -1.93 2.55
C SER A 91 -16.59 -2.54 1.15
N GLY A 92 -15.47 -2.98 0.57
CA GLY A 92 -15.44 -3.58 -0.76
C GLY A 92 -16.29 -4.85 -0.82
N LYS A 93 -17.02 -5.03 -1.90
CA LYS A 93 -17.76 -6.26 -2.16
C LYS A 93 -16.76 -7.40 -2.30
N VAL A 94 -16.56 -8.14 -1.23
CA VAL A 94 -15.76 -9.38 -1.20
C VAL A 94 -16.54 -10.47 -1.93
N THR A 95 -16.74 -10.29 -3.23
CA THR A 95 -17.39 -11.27 -4.08
C THR A 95 -16.31 -12.15 -4.70
N GLY A 96 -16.34 -13.44 -4.41
CA GLY A 96 -15.58 -14.45 -5.17
C GLY A 96 -14.29 -14.96 -4.55
N LEU A 97 -13.92 -14.59 -3.31
CA LEU A 97 -12.80 -15.23 -2.64
C LEU A 97 -13.23 -16.56 -2.02
N ALA A 98 -12.57 -17.64 -2.39
CA ALA A 98 -12.73 -18.92 -1.71
C ALA A 98 -12.49 -18.74 -0.19
N LYS A 99 -13.46 -19.14 0.64
CA LYS A 99 -13.48 -18.88 2.09
C LYS A 99 -12.22 -19.32 2.83
N ASN A 100 -11.46 -20.24 2.28
CA ASN A 100 -10.27 -20.86 2.87
C ASN A 100 -8.94 -20.23 2.46
N LYS A 101 -8.93 -19.16 1.63
CA LYS A 101 -7.71 -18.50 1.14
C LYS A 101 -7.54 -17.07 1.63
N ARG A 102 -8.48 -16.59 2.43
CA ARG A 102 -8.44 -15.25 3.02
C ARG A 102 -8.37 -15.34 4.53
N PHE A 103 -7.33 -14.77 5.09
CA PHE A 103 -7.12 -14.68 6.52
C PHE A 103 -7.31 -13.24 6.97
N ILE A 104 -7.97 -13.07 8.10
CA ILE A 104 -8.15 -11.77 8.74
C ILE A 104 -7.40 -11.80 10.06
N THR A 105 -6.58 -10.79 10.28
CA THR A 105 -5.88 -10.59 11.54
C THR A 105 -6.41 -9.29 12.15
N PRO A 106 -7.48 -9.34 12.97
CA PRO A 106 -8.04 -8.15 13.59
C PRO A 106 -7.02 -7.56 14.57
N MET A 107 -6.64 -6.32 14.34
CA MET A 107 -5.62 -5.65 15.14
C MET A 107 -5.82 -4.14 15.10
N ASN A 108 -5.46 -3.46 16.18
CA ASN A 108 -5.40 -2.00 16.14
C ASN A 108 -4.35 -1.52 15.15
N LEU A 109 -4.68 -0.51 14.36
CA LEU A 109 -3.79 0.04 13.33
C LEU A 109 -2.40 0.39 13.89
N SER A 110 -2.35 1.00 15.07
CA SER A 110 -1.12 1.39 15.75
C SER A 110 -0.23 0.23 16.19
N ALA A 111 -0.76 -0.99 16.28
CA ALA A 111 0.01 -2.18 16.67
C ALA A 111 0.69 -2.88 15.49
N ILE A 112 0.18 -2.68 14.26
CA ILE A 112 0.70 -3.34 13.05
C ILE A 112 2.18 -3.00 12.77
N PRO A 113 2.64 -1.73 12.88
CA PRO A 113 4.04 -1.40 12.69
C PRO A 113 4.98 -2.17 13.62
N ARG A 114 4.56 -2.40 14.87
CA ARG A 114 5.33 -3.20 15.82
C ARG A 114 5.42 -4.66 15.40
N LEU A 115 4.34 -5.20 14.85
CA LEU A 115 4.28 -6.59 14.35
C LEU A 115 5.32 -6.83 13.25
N PHE A 116 5.49 -5.86 12.33
CA PHE A 116 6.48 -5.93 11.26
C PHE A 116 7.91 -5.77 11.81
N ARG A 117 8.17 -4.70 12.58
CA ARG A 117 9.49 -4.41 13.13
C ARG A 117 10.02 -5.50 14.06
N SER A 118 9.16 -6.15 14.85
CA SER A 118 9.54 -7.25 15.72
C SER A 118 9.73 -8.57 14.98
N ARG A 119 9.46 -8.60 13.66
CA ARG A 119 9.48 -9.79 12.81
C ARG A 119 8.57 -10.95 13.30
N GLN A 120 7.59 -10.66 14.16
CA GLN A 120 6.52 -11.61 14.46
C GLN A 120 5.68 -11.93 13.22
N MET A 121 5.60 -10.96 12.30
CA MET A 121 5.12 -11.15 10.94
C MET A 121 6.20 -10.58 9.99
N PRO A 122 7.21 -11.38 9.61
CA PRO A 122 8.25 -10.92 8.71
C PRO A 122 7.65 -10.59 7.34
N ILE A 123 8.03 -9.45 6.79
CA ILE A 123 7.72 -9.04 5.42
C ILE A 123 8.96 -9.34 4.58
N HIS A 124 8.83 -10.23 3.61
CA HIS A 124 9.94 -10.56 2.72
C HIS A 124 10.05 -9.59 1.56
N VAL A 125 8.90 -9.15 1.03
CA VAL A 125 8.84 -8.18 -0.06
C VAL A 125 7.82 -7.10 0.27
N ALA A 126 8.19 -5.83 0.10
CA ALA A 126 7.27 -4.70 0.15
C ALA A 126 7.10 -4.12 -1.26
N MET A 127 5.88 -4.18 -1.80
CA MET A 127 5.50 -3.53 -3.05
C MET A 127 4.78 -2.25 -2.71
N ILE A 128 5.35 -1.11 -3.09
CA ILE A 128 4.85 0.23 -2.72
C ILE A 128 4.73 1.15 -3.91
N GLN A 129 4.03 2.27 -3.75
CA GLN A 129 3.99 3.34 -4.73
C GLN A 129 4.46 4.64 -4.08
N VAL A 130 5.29 5.39 -4.81
CA VAL A 130 5.97 6.60 -4.31
C VAL A 130 6.00 7.69 -5.38
N THR A 131 6.31 8.93 -4.95
CA THR A 131 6.65 10.01 -5.87
C THR A 131 8.01 9.79 -6.52
N PRO A 132 8.33 10.46 -7.64
CA PRO A 132 9.71 10.64 -8.05
C PRO A 132 10.57 11.21 -6.91
N PRO A 133 11.88 10.88 -6.87
CA PRO A 133 12.78 11.45 -5.87
C PRO A 133 12.94 12.98 -6.06
N ASP A 134 13.20 13.68 -4.97
CA ASP A 134 13.62 15.07 -5.01
C ASP A 134 15.15 15.19 -5.20
N ASP A 135 15.66 16.41 -5.14
CA ASP A 135 17.10 16.71 -5.31
C ASP A 135 18.00 16.00 -4.26
N PHE A 136 17.41 15.48 -3.21
CA PHE A 136 18.09 14.76 -2.13
C PHE A 136 17.82 13.26 -2.15
N GLY A 137 17.14 12.72 -3.16
CA GLY A 137 16.79 11.32 -3.26
C GLY A 137 15.60 10.90 -2.39
N ALA A 138 14.86 11.86 -1.79
CA ALA A 138 13.72 11.53 -0.96
C ALA A 138 12.43 11.38 -1.80
N MET A 139 11.74 10.26 -1.63
CA MET A 139 10.50 9.89 -2.27
C MET A 139 9.36 9.86 -1.24
N SER A 140 8.22 10.47 -1.56
CA SER A 140 7.05 10.45 -0.68
C SER A 140 6.19 9.22 -0.91
N LEU A 141 5.71 8.60 0.18
CA LEU A 141 4.68 7.57 0.14
C LEU A 141 3.29 8.12 -0.21
N GLY A 142 3.16 9.45 -0.33
CA GLY A 142 1.97 10.14 -0.81
C GLY A 142 0.73 9.86 0.02
N VAL A 143 -0.31 9.35 -0.64
CA VAL A 143 -1.66 9.19 -0.05
C VAL A 143 -1.81 7.98 0.89
N SER A 144 -0.80 7.10 1.01
CA SER A 144 -0.88 5.88 1.82
C SER A 144 0.40 5.64 2.60
N VAL A 145 0.60 6.44 3.65
CA VAL A 145 1.74 6.31 4.58
C VAL A 145 1.50 5.17 5.57
N ASP A 146 0.39 5.22 6.27
CA ASP A 146 -0.17 4.26 7.24
C ASP A 146 0.87 3.28 7.84
N VAL A 147 0.73 1.98 7.58
CA VAL A 147 1.69 0.93 7.96
C VAL A 147 2.74 0.67 6.89
N THR A 148 2.65 1.34 5.74
CA THR A 148 3.53 1.15 4.58
C THR A 148 4.97 1.51 4.91
N LEU A 149 5.20 2.62 5.61
CA LEU A 149 6.55 2.99 6.06
C LEU A 149 7.19 1.89 6.95
N ALA A 150 6.40 1.31 7.85
CA ALA A 150 6.91 0.24 8.70
C ALA A 150 7.18 -1.05 7.91
N ALA A 151 6.38 -1.34 6.89
CA ALA A 151 6.61 -2.47 6.00
C ALA A 151 7.90 -2.29 5.20
N VAL A 152 8.15 -1.11 4.61
CA VAL A 152 9.38 -0.77 3.90
C VAL A 152 10.60 -0.98 4.80
N LEU A 153 10.62 -0.38 5.99
CA LEU A 153 11.74 -0.45 6.93
C LEU A 153 11.98 -1.85 7.54
N SER A 154 11.07 -2.79 7.31
CA SER A 154 11.14 -4.16 7.86
C SER A 154 11.24 -5.24 6.79
N ALA A 155 11.07 -4.89 5.52
CA ALA A 155 11.13 -5.84 4.41
C ALA A 155 12.57 -6.28 4.10
N ASP A 156 12.69 -7.48 3.55
CA ASP A 156 13.98 -7.99 3.05
C ASP A 156 14.24 -7.50 1.61
N LEU A 157 13.20 -7.11 0.86
CA LEU A 157 13.23 -6.56 -0.49
C LEU A 157 12.16 -5.51 -0.65
N VAL A 158 12.50 -4.33 -1.12
CA VAL A 158 11.58 -3.23 -1.40
C VAL A 158 11.50 -2.96 -2.90
N ILE A 159 10.31 -3.11 -3.47
CA ILE A 159 10.00 -2.81 -4.88
C ILE A 159 9.10 -1.58 -4.91
N ALA A 160 9.58 -0.48 -5.46
CA ALA A 160 8.84 0.77 -5.54
C ALA A 160 8.37 1.07 -6.97
N GLN A 161 7.07 1.25 -7.13
CA GLN A 161 6.51 1.87 -8.32
C GLN A 161 6.61 3.39 -8.16
N VAL A 162 7.43 4.04 -8.99
CA VAL A 162 7.57 5.48 -9.01
C VAL A 162 6.53 6.07 -9.95
N ASN A 163 5.62 6.87 -9.39
CA ASN A 163 4.51 7.46 -10.13
C ASN A 163 4.52 9.00 -9.99
N PRO A 164 4.75 9.74 -11.08
CA PRO A 164 4.72 11.21 -11.06
C PRO A 164 3.38 11.82 -10.62
N LYS A 165 2.27 11.05 -10.73
CA LYS A 165 0.94 11.48 -10.29
C LYS A 165 0.70 11.31 -8.79
N MET A 166 1.62 10.65 -8.06
CA MET A 166 1.54 10.56 -6.61
C MET A 166 1.78 11.93 -5.99
N PRO A 167 0.87 12.47 -5.16
CA PRO A 167 1.10 13.75 -4.50
C PRO A 167 2.23 13.64 -3.46
N ARG A 168 3.08 14.64 -3.41
CA ARG A 168 4.12 14.75 -2.39
C ARG A 168 3.51 15.24 -1.10
N VAL A 169 3.53 14.42 -0.07
CA VAL A 169 3.00 14.72 1.26
C VAL A 169 4.16 14.96 2.22
N LEU A 170 4.09 16.03 3.01
CA LEU A 170 5.13 16.37 3.99
C LEU A 170 4.96 15.58 5.30
N GLY A 171 5.98 15.62 6.16
CA GLY A 171 6.02 14.95 7.45
C GLY A 171 6.76 13.61 7.39
N GLN A 172 6.38 12.66 8.25
CA GLN A 172 7.00 11.32 8.30
C GLN A 172 6.47 10.40 7.20
N SER A 173 6.57 10.84 5.95
CA SER A 173 6.01 10.15 4.78
C SER A 173 7.07 9.82 3.73
N PHE A 174 8.34 10.04 4.05
CA PHE A 174 9.43 9.88 3.10
C PHE A 174 10.23 8.61 3.34
N ILE A 175 10.70 8.05 2.24
CA ILE A 175 11.77 7.07 2.18
C ILE A 175 12.84 7.61 1.22
N HIS A 176 14.05 7.12 1.34
CA HIS A 176 15.14 7.49 0.45
C HIS A 176 15.33 6.43 -0.65
N VAL A 177 15.98 6.80 -1.76
CA VAL A 177 16.37 5.86 -2.81
C VAL A 177 17.17 4.68 -2.23
N ASP A 178 17.96 4.91 -1.18
CA ASP A 178 18.74 3.86 -0.51
C ASP A 178 17.88 2.82 0.21
N ASP A 179 16.66 3.19 0.63
CA ASP A 179 15.70 2.30 1.29
C ASP A 179 14.96 1.39 0.30
N VAL A 180 15.19 1.56 -1.01
CA VAL A 180 14.52 0.82 -2.08
C VAL A 180 15.55 -0.03 -2.82
N ASP A 181 15.23 -1.30 -3.08
CA ASP A 181 16.11 -2.22 -3.81
C ASP A 181 15.83 -2.20 -5.31
N ILE A 182 14.56 -2.05 -5.69
CA ILE A 182 14.11 -2.10 -7.08
C ILE A 182 13.13 -0.96 -7.35
N ILE A 183 13.36 -0.26 -8.46
CA ILE A 183 12.54 0.84 -8.94
C ILE A 183 11.87 0.41 -10.25
N VAL A 184 10.57 0.67 -10.33
CA VAL A 184 9.77 0.50 -11.55
C VAL A 184 9.08 1.83 -11.83
N GLU A 185 9.50 2.51 -12.88
CA GLU A 185 8.86 3.76 -13.31
C GLU A 185 7.56 3.47 -14.06
N HIS A 186 6.46 4.03 -13.57
CA HIS A 186 5.18 3.91 -14.25
C HIS A 186 4.23 5.03 -13.86
N GLU A 187 3.84 5.83 -14.85
CA GLU A 187 2.84 6.89 -14.66
C GLU A 187 1.44 6.34 -14.89
N GLU A 188 0.59 6.42 -13.86
CA GLU A 188 -0.83 6.09 -13.97
C GLU A 188 -1.66 6.90 -12.96
N ASP A 189 -2.96 7.01 -13.22
CA ASP A 189 -3.87 7.65 -12.28
C ASP A 189 -3.98 6.84 -10.99
N LEU A 190 -3.97 7.55 -9.86
CA LEU A 190 -4.17 6.91 -8.57
C LEU A 190 -5.58 6.31 -8.47
N LEU A 191 -5.71 5.27 -7.70
CA LEU A 191 -7.03 4.76 -7.34
C LEU A 191 -7.80 5.84 -6.56
N ALA A 192 -9.07 5.95 -6.86
CA ALA A 192 -9.99 6.81 -6.14
C ALA A 192 -11.12 5.98 -5.53
N THR A 193 -11.56 6.38 -4.35
CA THR A 193 -12.79 5.87 -3.75
C THR A 193 -14.00 6.60 -4.32
N GLU A 194 -15.09 5.88 -4.48
CA GLU A 194 -16.34 6.53 -4.84
C GLU A 194 -16.78 7.50 -3.73
N PRO A 195 -17.40 8.63 -4.11
CA PRO A 195 -17.96 9.54 -3.13
C PRO A 195 -18.96 8.81 -2.22
N LEU A 196 -18.88 9.04 -0.92
CA LEU A 196 -19.89 8.53 0.01
C LEU A 196 -21.21 9.22 -0.30
N PRO A 197 -22.34 8.50 -0.22
CA PRO A 197 -23.66 9.11 -0.40
C PRO A 197 -23.87 10.22 0.63
N GLU A 198 -24.55 11.27 0.24
CA GLU A 198 -24.96 12.32 1.17
C GLU A 198 -26.03 11.78 2.12
N ILE A 199 -25.80 12.00 3.40
CA ILE A 199 -26.70 11.59 4.47
C ILE A 199 -27.04 12.85 5.26
N GLU A 200 -28.30 13.28 5.27
CA GLU A 200 -28.77 14.50 5.94
C GLU A 200 -28.40 14.52 7.43
N ALA A 201 -28.54 13.38 8.11
CA ALA A 201 -28.14 13.25 9.50
C ALA A 201 -26.63 13.49 9.68
N ALA A 202 -25.78 13.00 8.77
CA ALA A 202 -24.34 13.22 8.80
C ALA A 202 -23.99 14.70 8.60
N ASN A 203 -24.67 15.40 7.70
CA ASN A 203 -24.49 16.84 7.48
C ASN A 203 -24.88 17.66 8.71
N THR A 204 -25.97 17.27 9.38
CA THR A 204 -26.40 17.93 10.63
C THR A 204 -25.39 17.72 11.75
N ILE A 205 -24.93 16.48 11.95
CA ILE A 205 -23.90 16.14 12.95
C ILE A 205 -22.59 16.87 12.62
N GLY A 206 -22.18 16.88 11.35
CA GLY A 206 -20.96 17.55 10.89
C GLY A 206 -20.94 19.03 11.26
N ARG A 207 -22.05 19.75 10.99
CA ARG A 207 -22.22 21.15 11.37
C ARG A 207 -22.17 21.40 12.89
N LEU A 208 -22.71 20.47 13.68
CA LEU A 208 -22.64 20.58 15.13
C LEU A 208 -21.21 20.36 15.65
N ILE A 209 -20.48 19.38 15.09
CA ILE A 209 -19.08 19.11 15.43
C ILE A 209 -18.20 20.30 15.04
N ALA A 210 -18.37 20.85 13.83
CA ALA A 210 -17.57 21.98 13.35
C ALA A 210 -17.64 23.19 14.31
N ARG A 211 -18.78 23.42 14.98
CA ARG A 211 -18.94 24.48 15.97
C ARG A 211 -18.14 24.27 17.27
N LEU A 212 -17.66 23.06 17.51
CA LEU A 212 -16.86 22.71 18.69
C LEU A 212 -15.35 22.82 18.42
N ILE A 213 -14.96 23.14 17.17
CA ILE A 213 -13.57 23.23 16.75
C ILE A 213 -13.18 24.71 16.70
N ASP A 214 -12.20 25.08 17.51
CA ASP A 214 -11.67 26.43 17.53
C ASP A 214 -10.72 26.69 16.36
N ASP A 215 -10.61 27.94 15.93
CA ASP A 215 -9.64 28.37 14.94
C ASP A 215 -8.21 28.02 15.37
N GLY A 216 -7.40 27.54 14.43
CA GLY A 216 -6.03 27.10 14.71
C GLY A 216 -5.92 25.68 15.30
N SER A 217 -7.03 24.96 15.51
CA SER A 217 -7.01 23.59 15.99
C SER A 217 -6.41 22.62 14.96
N THR A 218 -5.68 21.63 15.45
CA THR A 218 -5.28 20.47 14.64
C THR A 218 -6.31 19.36 14.82
N ILE A 219 -6.89 18.91 13.73
CA ILE A 219 -7.93 17.87 13.72
C ILE A 219 -7.46 16.62 13.00
N GLN A 220 -7.86 15.45 13.52
CA GLN A 220 -7.71 14.17 12.85
C GLN A 220 -9.08 13.68 12.40
N ILE A 221 -9.20 13.42 11.11
CA ILE A 221 -10.45 12.99 10.48
C ILE A 221 -10.39 11.50 10.16
N GLY A 222 -11.41 10.77 10.58
CA GLY A 222 -11.61 9.37 10.23
C GLY A 222 -12.34 9.20 8.90
N LEU A 223 -12.52 7.93 8.47
CA LEU A 223 -13.32 7.58 7.30
C LEU A 223 -14.82 7.56 7.68
N GLY A 224 -15.65 8.09 6.79
CA GLY A 224 -17.11 8.03 6.96
C GLY A 224 -17.83 9.32 6.58
N ALA A 225 -19.15 9.22 6.41
CA ALA A 225 -20.00 10.33 5.96
C ALA A 225 -19.98 11.50 6.96
N THR A 226 -20.05 11.22 8.25
CA THR A 226 -20.04 12.26 9.31
C THR A 226 -18.71 12.99 9.38
N SER A 227 -17.60 12.25 9.30
CA SER A 227 -16.25 12.83 9.27
C SER A 227 -16.06 13.74 8.06
N LYS A 228 -16.51 13.31 6.88
CA LYS A 228 -16.50 14.13 5.66
C LYS A 228 -17.35 15.39 5.82
N ALA A 229 -18.57 15.26 6.37
CA ALA A 229 -19.48 16.37 6.54
C ALA A 229 -18.99 17.42 7.58
N THR A 230 -18.09 17.04 8.48
CA THR A 230 -17.47 17.98 9.43
C THR A 230 -16.46 18.91 8.75
N MET A 231 -15.92 18.50 7.59
CA MET A 231 -14.94 19.26 6.82
C MET A 231 -15.55 20.17 5.75
N LEU A 232 -16.83 20.02 5.45
CA LEU A 232 -17.59 20.84 4.49
C LEU A 232 -18.28 22.02 5.18
#